data_6ff3cd7207ac209248c65c6984593e7e
#
_entry.id   6ff3cd7207ac209248c65c6984593e7e
#
_cell.length_a   1.000
_cell.length_b   1.000
_cell.length_c   1.000
_cell.angle_alpha   90.00
_cell.angle_beta   90.00
_cell.angle_gamma   90.00
#
_symmetry.space_group_name_H-M   'P 1'
#
loop_
_entity.id
_entity.type
_entity.pdbx_description
1 polymer ?
#
loop_
_entity_poly.entity_id
_entity_poly.type
_entity_poly.pdbx_seq_one_letter_code
_entity_poly.pdbx_strand_id
1 'polypeptide(L)'
;KGNVAPEDGVWANLKYEGGVHRVQRVPVTESQGRIHTSAAGVLVMPEAEDTGEVEIDPNDVRVDVFRSSGPGGQSVNTTDSAVRLTHIPTGIVVSMQNEKSQIQNREAAFRVLRARLKAEEDAKREAEAAEQRHSQVRTVDRSERIRTYNFPENRIADHRTGYKAYNLDQVLNGQLQPVIDSAIKLDEEHRLAKLSGKSDDK
;
A
#
# COMPACT_ATOMS: atom_id res chain seq x y z
N LYS A 1 -11.51 16.31 -3.84
CA LYS A 1 -10.67 16.15 -2.62
C LYS A 1 -11.16 17.15 -1.59
N GLY A 2 -12.20 16.80 -0.84
CA GLY A 2 -12.69 17.59 0.28
C GLY A 2 -12.01 17.10 1.56
N ASN A 3 -11.80 17.97 2.54
CA ASN A 3 -11.45 17.61 3.91
C ASN A 3 -12.63 16.84 4.53
N VAL A 4 -12.71 15.55 4.23
CA VAL A 4 -13.65 14.63 4.86
C VAL A 4 -12.91 14.01 6.04
N ALA A 5 -13.56 13.97 7.21
CA ALA A 5 -13.00 13.31 8.38
C ALA A 5 -12.61 11.87 8.03
N PRO A 6 -11.51 11.31 8.58
CA PRO A 6 -11.05 9.95 8.25
C PRO A 6 -12.13 8.88 8.43
N GLU A 7 -13.03 9.08 9.36
CA GLU A 7 -14.18 8.22 9.66
C GLU A 7 -15.30 8.28 8.62
N ASP A 8 -15.43 9.41 7.89
CA ASP A 8 -16.47 9.62 6.85
C ASP A 8 -15.90 9.46 5.44
N GLY A 9 -14.62 9.10 5.31
CA GLY A 9 -13.95 8.96 4.02
C GLY A 9 -14.36 7.69 3.26
N VAL A 10 -14.13 7.71 1.96
CA VAL A 10 -14.36 6.56 1.07
C VAL A 10 -13.62 5.32 1.56
N TRP A 11 -12.41 5.48 2.08
CA TRP A 11 -11.62 4.41 2.67
C TRP A 11 -12.30 3.75 3.87
N ALA A 12 -12.84 4.55 4.79
CA ALA A 12 -13.53 4.04 5.98
C ALA A 12 -14.70 3.12 5.63
N ASN A 13 -15.41 3.42 4.54
CA ASN A 13 -16.54 2.63 4.06
C ASN A 13 -16.12 1.42 3.23
N LEU A 14 -15.10 1.55 2.38
CA LEU A 14 -14.75 0.51 1.41
C LEU A 14 -13.62 -0.41 1.83
N LYS A 15 -12.89 -0.14 2.90
CA LYS A 15 -11.79 -0.98 3.39
C LYS A 15 -12.21 -2.43 3.68
N TYR A 16 -13.49 -2.66 3.96
CA TYR A 16 -14.05 -3.99 4.24
C TYR A 16 -14.43 -4.77 2.98
N GLU A 17 -14.35 -4.15 1.80
CA GLU A 17 -14.71 -4.80 0.53
C GLU A 17 -13.60 -5.69 -0.04
N GLY A 18 -12.39 -5.64 0.54
CA GLY A 18 -11.27 -6.49 0.12
C GLY A 18 -11.51 -7.96 0.43
N GLY A 19 -11.38 -8.84 -0.59
CA GLY A 19 -11.54 -10.28 -0.46
C GLY A 19 -12.27 -10.93 -1.63
N VAL A 20 -12.77 -12.15 -1.44
CA VAL A 20 -13.44 -12.92 -2.49
C VAL A 20 -14.95 -12.74 -2.44
N HIS A 21 -15.52 -12.25 -3.53
CA HIS A 21 -16.96 -12.10 -3.73
C HIS A 21 -17.47 -13.22 -4.64
N ARG A 22 -18.42 -14.01 -4.16
CA ARG A 22 -19.03 -15.09 -4.90
C ARG A 22 -20.32 -14.63 -5.57
N VAL A 23 -20.44 -14.87 -6.87
CA VAL A 23 -21.63 -14.53 -7.66
C VAL A 23 -22.28 -15.79 -8.17
N GLN A 24 -23.60 -15.92 -7.92
CA GLN A 24 -24.46 -17.01 -8.42
C GLN A 24 -25.50 -16.40 -9.33
N ARG A 25 -25.37 -16.65 -10.65
CA ARG A 25 -26.29 -16.15 -11.66
C ARG A 25 -26.36 -17.10 -12.84
N VAL A 26 -27.40 -16.95 -13.66
CA VAL A 26 -27.46 -17.56 -14.99
C VAL A 26 -26.71 -16.62 -15.95
N PRO A 27 -25.56 -17.00 -16.53
CA PRO A 27 -24.84 -16.15 -17.47
C PRO A 27 -25.65 -15.93 -18.75
N VAL A 28 -25.40 -14.84 -19.45
CA VAL A 28 -26.05 -14.53 -20.75
C VAL A 28 -25.73 -15.60 -21.80
N THR A 29 -24.59 -16.27 -21.67
CA THR A 29 -24.13 -17.33 -22.58
C THR A 29 -24.73 -18.71 -22.28
N GLU A 30 -25.48 -18.84 -21.18
CA GLU A 30 -26.06 -20.13 -20.77
C GLU A 30 -27.46 -20.29 -21.40
N SER A 31 -27.58 -21.27 -22.31
CA SER A 31 -28.81 -21.55 -23.06
C SER A 31 -29.83 -22.42 -22.32
N GLN A 32 -29.39 -23.15 -21.26
CA GLN A 32 -30.24 -24.11 -20.52
C GLN A 32 -30.71 -23.59 -19.16
N GLY A 33 -30.49 -22.31 -18.86
CA GLY A 33 -30.92 -21.68 -17.61
C GLY A 33 -30.19 -22.17 -16.35
N ARG A 34 -29.02 -22.82 -16.47
CA ARG A 34 -28.26 -23.33 -15.34
C ARG A 34 -27.58 -22.19 -14.57
N ILE A 35 -27.65 -22.25 -13.25
CA ILE A 35 -26.97 -21.30 -12.37
C ILE A 35 -25.47 -21.64 -12.33
N HIS A 36 -24.64 -20.65 -12.68
CA HIS A 36 -23.21 -20.75 -12.57
C HIS A 36 -22.72 -19.96 -11.34
N THR A 37 -21.71 -20.49 -10.69
CA THR A 37 -21.01 -19.83 -9.58
C THR A 37 -19.67 -19.33 -10.07
N SER A 38 -19.45 -18.01 -9.97
CA SER A 38 -18.18 -17.36 -10.24
C SER A 38 -17.66 -16.64 -8.99
N ALA A 39 -16.38 -16.34 -8.98
CA ALA A 39 -15.73 -15.58 -7.92
C ALA A 39 -14.99 -14.37 -8.52
N ALA A 40 -15.08 -13.24 -7.84
CA ALA A 40 -14.33 -12.04 -8.15
C ALA A 40 -13.46 -11.68 -6.93
N GLY A 41 -12.16 -11.54 -7.13
CA GLY A 41 -11.25 -10.99 -6.12
C GLY A 41 -11.32 -9.47 -6.14
N VAL A 42 -11.55 -8.87 -4.98
CA VAL A 42 -11.54 -7.41 -4.78
C VAL A 42 -10.33 -7.04 -3.94
N LEU A 43 -9.56 -6.10 -4.43
CA LEU A 43 -8.42 -5.52 -3.74
C LEU A 43 -8.73 -4.07 -3.40
N VAL A 44 -8.61 -3.72 -2.13
CA VAL A 44 -8.81 -2.36 -1.65
C VAL A 44 -7.52 -1.87 -1.01
N MET A 45 -6.99 -0.77 -1.53
CA MET A 45 -5.76 -0.16 -1.05
C MET A 45 -5.98 1.33 -0.80
N PRO A 46 -5.35 1.91 0.23
CA PRO A 46 -5.30 3.35 0.38
C PRO A 46 -4.53 3.97 -0.78
N GLU A 47 -4.96 5.14 -1.24
CA GLU A 47 -4.18 5.93 -2.19
C GLU A 47 -2.89 6.39 -1.51
N ALA A 48 -1.74 6.04 -2.09
CA ALA A 48 -0.45 6.50 -1.58
C ALA A 48 -0.32 8.00 -1.86
N GLU A 49 -0.09 8.80 -0.83
CA GLU A 49 0.31 10.19 -1.02
C GLU A 49 1.73 10.23 -1.59
N ASP A 50 1.93 11.06 -2.62
CA ASP A 50 3.26 11.34 -3.15
C ASP A 50 4.01 12.14 -2.07
N THR A 51 4.86 11.46 -1.32
CA THR A 51 5.75 12.10 -0.35
C THR A 51 6.84 12.81 -1.14
N GLY A 52 6.68 14.07 -1.41
CA GLY A 52 7.59 14.97 -2.09
C GLY A 52 9.09 14.64 -2.07
N GLU A 53 9.95 15.65 -2.13
CA GLU A 53 11.40 15.44 -2.01
C GLU A 53 11.77 14.96 -0.59
N VAL A 54 12.65 13.96 -0.51
CA VAL A 54 13.22 13.51 0.76
C VAL A 54 14.10 14.61 1.33
N GLU A 55 13.71 15.17 2.46
CA GLU A 55 14.55 16.08 3.22
C GLU A 55 15.62 15.29 3.97
N ILE A 56 16.88 15.66 3.77
CA ILE A 56 18.02 15.05 4.47
C ILE A 56 18.45 15.96 5.60
N ASP A 57 18.40 15.48 6.85
CA ASP A 57 19.00 16.19 7.97
C ASP A 57 20.53 16.18 7.82
N PRO A 58 21.18 17.36 7.80
CA PRO A 58 22.63 17.43 7.72
C PRO A 58 23.36 16.69 8.84
N ASN A 59 22.74 16.49 10.00
CA ASN A 59 23.31 15.78 11.14
C ASN A 59 23.36 14.27 10.91
N ASP A 60 22.52 13.73 10.02
CA ASP A 60 22.48 12.33 9.68
C ASP A 60 23.49 11.96 8.58
N VAL A 61 24.22 12.95 8.04
CA VAL A 61 25.19 12.74 6.96
C VAL A 61 26.60 13.04 7.42
N ARG A 62 27.44 11.99 7.45
CA ARG A 62 28.87 12.19 7.61
C ARG A 62 29.51 12.53 6.27
N VAL A 63 30.28 13.63 6.26
CA VAL A 63 30.98 14.13 5.08
C VAL A 63 32.47 13.90 5.25
N ASP A 64 33.05 13.06 4.41
CA ASP A 64 34.48 12.82 4.34
C ASP A 64 35.04 13.41 3.05
N VAL A 65 36.16 14.16 3.14
CA VAL A 65 36.84 14.74 1.99
C VAL A 65 38.15 14.00 1.81
N PHE A 66 38.49 13.66 0.57
CA PHE A 66 39.70 12.94 0.24
C PHE A 66 40.25 13.35 -1.13
N ARG A 67 41.49 12.90 -1.43
CA ARG A 67 42.11 13.15 -2.72
C ARG A 67 41.45 12.32 -3.80
N SER A 68 41.12 12.95 -4.93
CA SER A 68 40.62 12.22 -6.09
C SER A 68 41.72 11.29 -6.62
N SER A 69 41.34 10.07 -6.98
CA SER A 69 42.23 9.09 -7.59
C SER A 69 41.89 8.92 -9.08
N GLY A 70 42.89 8.99 -9.97
CA GLY A 70 42.71 8.78 -11.41
C GLY A 70 43.95 9.20 -12.22
N PRO A 71 44.04 8.79 -13.48
CA PRO A 71 45.07 9.27 -14.40
C PRO A 71 44.79 10.75 -14.73
N GLY A 72 45.41 11.68 -14.03
CA GLY A 72 45.16 13.11 -14.20
C GLY A 72 46.40 13.96 -13.82
N GLY A 73 46.48 15.18 -14.33
CA GLY A 73 47.59 16.11 -14.12
C GLY A 73 47.72 16.63 -12.67
N GLN A 74 48.58 17.66 -12.45
CA GLN A 74 48.98 18.16 -11.14
C GLN A 74 47.84 18.51 -10.17
N SER A 75 46.65 18.89 -10.68
CA SER A 75 45.51 19.25 -9.83
C SER A 75 44.83 18.04 -9.14
N VAL A 76 44.93 16.83 -9.70
CA VAL A 76 44.37 15.60 -9.11
C VAL A 76 45.18 15.15 -7.88
N ASN A 77 46.49 15.45 -7.89
CA ASN A 77 47.41 14.98 -6.85
C ASN A 77 47.59 15.97 -5.69
N THR A 78 47.07 17.19 -5.79
CA THR A 78 47.35 18.27 -4.82
C THR A 78 46.12 18.80 -4.09
N THR A 79 44.89 18.49 -4.59
CA THR A 79 43.69 19.09 -4.01
C THR A 79 42.71 18.00 -3.52
N ASP A 80 42.27 18.12 -2.27
CA ASP A 80 41.25 17.24 -1.68
C ASP A 80 39.85 17.64 -2.21
N SER A 81 39.58 17.30 -3.47
CA SER A 81 38.31 17.66 -4.16
C SER A 81 37.23 16.57 -4.13
N ALA A 82 37.63 15.33 -3.86
CA ALA A 82 36.67 14.22 -3.77
C ALA A 82 35.89 14.25 -2.44
N VAL A 83 34.60 13.97 -2.53
CA VAL A 83 33.68 13.96 -1.38
C VAL A 83 33.00 12.62 -1.27
N ARG A 84 32.96 12.07 -0.05
CA ARG A 84 32.16 10.90 0.30
C ARG A 84 31.12 11.32 1.35
N LEU A 85 29.87 11.03 1.04
CA LEU A 85 28.75 11.17 1.96
C LEU A 85 28.35 9.79 2.48
N THR A 86 28.19 9.65 3.78
CA THR A 86 27.64 8.46 4.43
C THR A 86 26.41 8.86 5.20
N HIS A 87 25.26 8.36 4.77
CA HIS A 87 24.01 8.55 5.51
C HIS A 87 23.95 7.55 6.66
N ILE A 88 24.05 8.04 7.90
CA ILE A 88 24.24 7.21 9.10
C ILE A 88 23.06 6.25 9.33
N PRO A 89 21.78 6.68 9.23
CA PRO A 89 20.65 5.81 9.52
C PRO A 89 20.50 4.63 8.54
N THR A 90 20.75 4.85 7.24
CA THR A 90 20.59 3.81 6.20
C THR A 90 21.89 3.14 5.81
N GLY A 91 23.03 3.73 6.15
CA GLY A 91 24.33 3.23 5.73
C GLY A 91 24.67 3.47 4.25
N ILE A 92 23.86 4.22 3.51
CA ILE A 92 24.11 4.53 2.10
C ILE A 92 25.36 5.40 1.98
N VAL A 93 26.27 5.00 1.10
CA VAL A 93 27.50 5.73 0.81
C VAL A 93 27.48 6.22 -0.63
N VAL A 94 27.78 7.51 -0.81
CA VAL A 94 27.94 8.16 -2.12
C VAL A 94 29.28 8.84 -2.19
N SER A 95 30.09 8.55 -3.23
CA SER A 95 31.38 9.20 -3.47
C SER A 95 31.32 9.93 -4.80
N MET A 96 31.80 11.19 -4.82
CA MET A 96 31.88 12.03 -6.01
C MET A 96 33.27 12.64 -6.15
N GLN A 97 33.83 12.55 -7.35
CA GLN A 97 35.16 13.11 -7.69
C GLN A 97 35.23 13.67 -9.12
N ASN A 98 34.09 13.81 -9.78
CA ASN A 98 34.04 14.13 -11.22
C ASN A 98 34.33 15.61 -11.50
N GLU A 99 34.11 16.48 -10.53
CA GLU A 99 34.31 17.92 -10.66
C GLU A 99 35.65 18.36 -10.02
N LYS A 100 36.18 19.48 -10.51
CA LYS A 100 37.41 20.07 -9.96
C LYS A 100 37.18 20.76 -8.61
N SER A 101 35.93 21.13 -8.31
CA SER A 101 35.55 21.83 -7.11
C SER A 101 34.94 20.90 -6.08
N GLN A 102 35.45 20.91 -4.84
CA GLN A 102 34.90 20.20 -3.71
C GLN A 102 33.42 20.53 -3.47
N ILE A 103 33.05 21.82 -3.63
CA ILE A 103 31.66 22.30 -3.43
C ILE A 103 30.73 21.63 -4.45
N GLN A 104 31.12 21.59 -5.72
CA GLN A 104 30.33 20.97 -6.81
C GLN A 104 30.22 19.46 -6.58
N ASN A 105 31.28 18.77 -6.18
CA ASN A 105 31.24 17.37 -5.82
C ASN A 105 30.32 17.09 -4.63
N ARG A 106 30.33 17.97 -3.63
CA ARG A 106 29.43 17.86 -2.47
C ARG A 106 27.96 18.01 -2.88
N GLU A 107 27.62 19.02 -3.68
CA GLU A 107 26.25 19.21 -4.17
C GLU A 107 25.79 18.04 -5.06
N ALA A 108 26.65 17.56 -5.95
CA ALA A 108 26.37 16.39 -6.76
C ALA A 108 26.16 15.13 -5.89
N ALA A 109 26.97 14.93 -4.86
CA ALA A 109 26.83 13.82 -3.94
C ALA A 109 25.50 13.88 -3.15
N PHE A 110 25.09 15.06 -2.70
CA PHE A 110 23.78 15.24 -2.03
C PHE A 110 22.61 14.95 -2.98
N ARG A 111 22.67 15.36 -4.25
CA ARG A 111 21.63 15.03 -5.24
C ARG A 111 21.50 13.52 -5.45
N VAL A 112 22.65 12.81 -5.58
CA VAL A 112 22.65 11.37 -5.74
C VAL A 112 22.18 10.66 -4.46
N LEU A 113 22.55 11.18 -3.29
CA LEU A 113 22.10 10.63 -2.01
C LEU A 113 20.57 10.74 -1.87
N ARG A 114 19.97 11.91 -2.19
CA ARG A 114 18.51 12.08 -2.21
C ARG A 114 17.84 11.09 -3.14
N ALA A 115 18.37 10.94 -4.36
CA ALA A 115 17.81 10.00 -5.32
C ALA A 115 17.86 8.54 -4.84
N ARG A 116 18.95 8.14 -4.18
CA ARG A 116 19.08 6.78 -3.61
C ARG A 116 18.16 6.57 -2.42
N LEU A 117 18.05 7.54 -1.51
CA LEU A 117 17.14 7.47 -0.37
C LEU A 117 15.68 7.37 -0.84
N LYS A 118 15.30 8.20 -1.83
CA LYS A 118 13.96 8.13 -2.41
C LYS A 118 13.69 6.77 -3.06
N ALA A 119 14.64 6.24 -3.82
CA ALA A 119 14.50 4.93 -4.45
C ALA A 119 14.37 3.79 -3.42
N GLU A 120 15.09 3.86 -2.30
CA GLU A 120 14.97 2.88 -1.20
C GLU A 120 13.62 2.98 -0.50
N GLU A 121 13.15 4.20 -0.22
CA GLU A 121 11.83 4.43 0.38
C GLU A 121 10.70 3.96 -0.54
N ASP A 122 10.77 4.26 -1.84
CA ASP A 122 9.80 3.81 -2.83
C ASP A 122 9.79 2.28 -2.96
N ALA A 123 10.98 1.64 -2.96
CA ALA A 123 11.10 0.19 -3.00
C ALA A 123 10.50 -0.47 -1.74
N LYS A 124 10.73 0.11 -0.56
CA LYS A 124 10.16 -0.37 0.70
C LYS A 124 8.64 -0.25 0.69
N ARG A 125 8.11 0.89 0.26
CA ARG A 125 6.66 1.12 0.12
C ARG A 125 6.02 0.17 -0.87
N GLU A 126 6.68 -0.08 -2.01
CA GLU A 126 6.20 -1.03 -3.01
C GLU A 126 6.20 -2.47 -2.47
N ALA A 127 7.22 -2.86 -1.71
CA ALA A 127 7.27 -4.17 -1.05
C ALA A 127 6.14 -4.33 -0.03
N GLU A 128 5.89 -3.33 0.82
CA GLU A 128 4.78 -3.32 1.78
C GLU A 128 3.40 -3.38 1.06
N ALA A 129 3.24 -2.61 -0.01
CA ALA A 129 2.03 -2.65 -0.83
C ALA A 129 1.86 -3.99 -1.56
N ALA A 130 2.95 -4.62 -2.00
CA ALA A 130 2.92 -5.95 -2.61
C ALA A 130 2.53 -7.03 -1.58
N GLU A 131 3.05 -6.95 -0.36
CA GLU A 131 2.68 -7.86 0.73
C GLU A 131 1.20 -7.71 1.10
N GLN A 132 0.70 -6.48 1.23
CA GLN A 132 -0.72 -6.22 1.47
C GLN A 132 -1.59 -6.76 0.34
N ARG A 133 -1.20 -6.55 -0.93
CA ARG A 133 -1.87 -7.16 -2.09
C ARG A 133 -1.89 -8.68 -2.00
N HIS A 134 -0.74 -9.28 -1.71
CA HIS A 134 -0.61 -10.72 -1.60
C HIS A 134 -1.47 -11.30 -0.47
N SER A 135 -1.55 -10.63 0.69
CA SER A 135 -2.39 -11.06 1.81
C SER A 135 -3.88 -11.03 1.48
N GLN A 136 -4.35 -10.01 0.71
CA GLN A 136 -5.75 -9.90 0.29
C GLN A 136 -6.12 -10.87 -0.85
N VAL A 137 -5.18 -11.18 -1.76
CA VAL A 137 -5.39 -12.04 -2.93
C VAL A 137 -5.09 -13.51 -2.63
N ARG A 138 -4.47 -13.80 -1.49
CA ARG A 138 -3.91 -15.11 -1.13
C ARG A 138 -4.90 -16.27 -1.21
N THR A 139 -6.18 -15.99 -1.24
CA THR A 139 -7.23 -17.00 -1.32
C THR A 139 -8.35 -16.57 -2.27
N VAL A 140 -8.10 -16.58 -3.56
CA VAL A 140 -9.19 -16.66 -4.56
C VAL A 140 -9.81 -18.07 -4.55
N ASP A 141 -9.61 -18.82 -3.47
CA ASP A 141 -10.29 -20.10 -3.30
C ASP A 141 -11.76 -19.82 -2.94
N ARG A 142 -12.65 -20.55 -3.62
CA ARG A 142 -14.11 -20.47 -3.45
C ARG A 142 -14.56 -20.73 -2.00
N SER A 143 -13.67 -21.26 -1.16
CA SER A 143 -13.93 -21.56 0.25
C SER A 143 -13.91 -20.32 1.15
N GLU A 144 -13.09 -19.31 0.86
CA GLU A 144 -12.92 -18.10 1.71
C GLU A 144 -13.67 -16.87 1.18
N ARG A 145 -14.89 -17.08 0.73
CA ARG A 145 -15.74 -15.97 0.30
C ARG A 145 -16.14 -15.06 1.46
N ILE A 146 -15.96 -13.77 1.28
CA ILE A 146 -16.47 -12.77 2.24
C ILE A 146 -17.97 -12.51 2.01
N ARG A 147 -18.42 -12.51 0.75
CA ARG A 147 -19.79 -12.18 0.38
C ARG A 147 -20.31 -13.04 -0.76
N THR A 148 -21.61 -13.31 -0.75
CA THR A 148 -22.32 -14.01 -1.81
C THR A 148 -23.46 -13.17 -2.35
N TYR A 149 -23.51 -13.06 -3.68
CA TYR A 149 -24.54 -12.42 -4.47
C TYR A 149 -25.32 -13.50 -5.21
N ASN A 150 -26.55 -13.76 -4.78
CA ASN A 150 -27.41 -14.79 -5.38
C ASN A 150 -28.54 -14.10 -6.16
N PHE A 151 -28.39 -14.04 -7.48
CA PHE A 151 -29.34 -13.39 -8.38
C PHE A 151 -30.68 -14.10 -8.46
N PRO A 152 -30.76 -15.44 -8.56
CA PRO A 152 -32.06 -16.12 -8.58
C PRO A 152 -32.93 -15.87 -7.36
N GLU A 153 -32.32 -15.72 -6.19
CA GLU A 153 -33.03 -15.45 -4.93
C GLU A 153 -33.11 -13.97 -4.57
N ASN A 154 -32.56 -13.07 -5.41
CA ASN A 154 -32.38 -11.66 -5.13
C ASN A 154 -31.71 -11.41 -3.76
N ARG A 155 -30.79 -12.29 -3.34
CA ARG A 155 -30.23 -12.33 -2.00
C ARG A 155 -28.75 -11.91 -2.00
N ILE A 156 -28.40 -11.08 -1.01
CA ILE A 156 -27.02 -10.80 -0.63
C ILE A 156 -26.73 -11.37 0.77
N ALA A 157 -25.55 -11.93 0.99
CA ALA A 157 -25.11 -12.43 2.28
C ALA A 157 -23.62 -12.12 2.50
N ASP A 158 -23.29 -11.46 3.61
CA ASP A 158 -21.92 -11.30 4.10
C ASP A 158 -21.63 -12.39 5.13
N HIS A 159 -20.63 -13.23 4.84
CA HIS A 159 -20.33 -14.40 5.67
C HIS A 159 -19.53 -14.06 6.93
N ARG A 160 -18.91 -12.88 6.99
CA ARG A 160 -18.15 -12.41 8.14
C ARG A 160 -19.07 -11.91 9.24
N THR A 161 -20.08 -11.14 8.84
CA THR A 161 -21.03 -10.48 9.77
C THR A 161 -22.31 -11.27 9.98
N GLY A 162 -22.56 -12.30 9.16
CA GLY A 162 -23.84 -13.02 9.14
C GLY A 162 -25.00 -12.23 8.52
N TYR A 163 -24.74 -11.03 7.98
CA TYR A 163 -25.75 -10.21 7.34
C TYR A 163 -26.37 -10.91 6.13
N LYS A 164 -27.71 -10.90 6.05
CA LYS A 164 -28.47 -11.43 4.90
C LYS A 164 -29.63 -10.51 4.58
N ALA A 165 -29.83 -10.22 3.30
CA ALA A 165 -30.97 -9.43 2.82
C ALA A 165 -31.43 -9.93 1.43
N TYR A 166 -32.70 -9.71 1.11
CA TYR A 166 -33.34 -10.14 -0.14
C TYR A 166 -33.65 -8.92 -1.02
N ASN A 167 -32.65 -8.08 -1.22
CA ASN A 167 -32.71 -6.83 -1.97
C ASN A 167 -31.45 -6.59 -2.79
N LEU A 168 -30.92 -7.65 -3.38
CA LEU A 168 -29.67 -7.59 -4.16
C LEU A 168 -29.74 -6.56 -5.29
N ASP A 169 -30.87 -6.45 -5.96
CA ASP A 169 -31.13 -5.47 -7.00
C ASP A 169 -30.94 -4.02 -6.50
N GLN A 170 -31.43 -3.71 -5.29
CA GLN A 170 -31.27 -2.39 -4.67
C GLN A 170 -29.82 -2.15 -4.25
N VAL A 171 -29.14 -3.17 -3.72
CA VAL A 171 -27.72 -3.09 -3.36
C VAL A 171 -26.85 -2.80 -4.57
N LEU A 172 -27.11 -3.46 -5.70
CA LEU A 172 -26.41 -3.21 -6.97
C LEU A 172 -26.69 -1.82 -7.54
N ASN A 173 -27.83 -1.23 -7.21
CA ASN A 173 -28.20 0.14 -7.56
C ASN A 173 -27.71 1.20 -6.55
N GLY A 174 -26.83 0.80 -5.61
CA GLY A 174 -26.16 1.71 -4.69
C GLY A 174 -26.60 1.67 -3.23
N GLN A 175 -27.60 0.88 -2.86
CA GLN A 175 -28.04 0.73 -1.45
C GLN A 175 -27.14 -0.27 -0.69
N LEU A 176 -25.82 -0.03 -0.71
CA LEU A 176 -24.83 -0.89 -0.08
C LEU A 176 -24.62 -0.59 1.41
N GLN A 177 -25.09 0.56 1.89
CA GLN A 177 -24.79 1.05 3.24
C GLN A 177 -25.12 0.06 4.36
N PRO A 178 -26.26 -0.66 4.39
CA PRO A 178 -26.55 -1.63 5.46
C PRO A 178 -25.54 -2.78 5.54
N VAL A 179 -24.95 -3.16 4.41
CA VAL A 179 -23.89 -4.19 4.37
C VAL A 179 -22.59 -3.65 4.96
N ILE A 180 -22.22 -2.41 4.61
CA ILE A 180 -21.06 -1.71 5.14
C ILE A 180 -21.19 -1.51 6.64
N ASP A 181 -22.35 -1.03 7.12
CA ASP A 181 -22.63 -0.81 8.54
C ASP A 181 -22.48 -2.11 9.36
N SER A 182 -22.89 -3.24 8.80
CA SER A 182 -22.71 -4.54 9.45
C SER A 182 -21.22 -4.90 9.62
N ALA A 183 -20.36 -4.53 8.65
CA ALA A 183 -18.93 -4.77 8.72
C ALA A 183 -18.22 -3.81 9.69
N ILE A 184 -18.63 -2.54 9.71
CA ILE A 184 -18.15 -1.53 10.67
C ILE A 184 -18.44 -1.99 12.10
N LYS A 185 -19.68 -2.39 12.36
CA LYS A 185 -20.08 -2.86 13.69
C LYS A 185 -19.26 -4.06 14.18
N LEU A 186 -19.00 -5.02 13.28
CA LEU A 186 -18.16 -6.16 13.61
C LEU A 186 -16.72 -5.75 13.96
N ASP A 187 -16.14 -4.79 13.20
CA ASP A 187 -14.79 -4.28 13.46
C ASP A 187 -14.73 -3.53 14.81
N GLU A 188 -15.75 -2.74 15.14
CA GLU A 188 -15.87 -2.05 16.43
C GLU A 188 -15.96 -3.05 17.58
N GLU A 189 -16.78 -4.10 17.46
CA GLU A 189 -16.88 -5.18 18.45
C GLU A 189 -15.54 -5.88 18.69
N HIS A 190 -14.80 -6.18 17.59
CA HIS A 190 -13.47 -6.78 17.69
C HIS A 190 -12.44 -5.86 18.36
N ARG A 191 -12.48 -4.55 18.07
CA ARG A 191 -11.59 -3.56 18.71
C ARG A 191 -11.89 -3.43 20.18
N LEU A 192 -13.16 -3.36 20.57
CA LEU A 192 -13.58 -3.30 21.96
C LEU A 192 -13.19 -4.56 22.73
N ALA A 193 -13.34 -5.74 22.11
CA ALA A 193 -12.93 -7.01 22.72
C ALA A 193 -11.40 -7.03 22.97
N LYS A 194 -10.59 -6.56 22.03
CA LYS A 194 -9.13 -6.44 22.21
C LYS A 194 -8.76 -5.46 23.35
N LEU A 195 -9.45 -4.33 23.46
CA LEU A 195 -9.21 -3.34 24.50
C LEU A 195 -9.64 -3.84 25.89
N SER A 196 -10.67 -4.68 25.96
CA SER A 196 -11.16 -5.26 27.22
C SER A 196 -10.36 -6.47 27.71
N GLY A 197 -9.27 -6.85 27.02
CA GLY A 197 -8.39 -7.96 27.41
C GLY A 197 -9.00 -9.35 27.27
N LYS A 198 -10.13 -9.49 26.58
CA LYS A 198 -10.69 -10.80 26.17
C LYS A 198 -10.10 -11.14 24.81
N SER A 199 -8.89 -11.71 24.78
CA SER A 199 -8.42 -12.44 23.61
C SER A 199 -9.21 -13.73 23.52
N ASP A 200 -10.10 -13.85 22.55
CA ASP A 200 -10.66 -15.14 22.16
C ASP A 200 -9.55 -15.94 21.48
N ASP A 201 -8.86 -16.76 22.28
CA ASP A 201 -8.15 -17.93 21.79
C ASP A 201 -9.22 -18.93 21.29
N LYS A 202 -9.43 -18.94 19.98
CA LYS A 202 -10.00 -20.08 19.24
C LYS A 202 -9.58 -20.05 17.79
#